data_7d65716693359198db6397a221f2073c
#
_entry.id   7d65716693359198db6397a221f2073c
#
_cell.length_a   1.000
_cell.length_b   1.000
_cell.length_c   1.000
_cell.angle_alpha   90.00
_cell.angle_beta   90.00
_cell.angle_gamma   90.00
#
_symmetry.space_group_name_H-M   'P 1'
#
loop_
_entity.id
_entity.type
_entity.pdbx_description
1 polymer ?
#
loop_
_entity_poly.entity_id
_entity_poly.type
_entity_poly.pdbx_seq_one_letter_code
_entity_poly.pdbx_strand_id
1 'polypeptide(L)'
;MFINTNSLENLTDSLVQSLRFNDPTVDYPEVERAKEDDGVIAEWFYPIYAESNEFSELSAIYMYTNQENQFEEIKELMLGIGMTEMKHYGKIGEIIKALGGRVYQRYNSKNVTIGKTPREALQTAFNGEVKTIQFYDELRDKINDVRNSSKSTPTIEIALKLIEKLRADEVVHQQLLQEAMTKFPEEEERIVENLS
;
A
#
# COMPACT_ATOMS: atom_id res chain seq x y z
N MET A 1 -21.06 16.64 -31.47
CA MET A 1 -20.43 16.59 -30.14
C MET A 1 -19.09 15.91 -30.36
N PHE A 2 -18.00 16.67 -30.48
CA PHE A 2 -16.67 16.10 -30.73
C PHE A 2 -16.12 15.63 -29.40
N ILE A 3 -15.88 14.32 -29.24
CA ILE A 3 -15.17 13.76 -28.11
C ILE A 3 -13.71 14.23 -28.28
N ASN A 4 -13.21 14.93 -27.28
CA ASN A 4 -11.84 15.43 -27.26
C ASN A 4 -10.89 14.22 -27.18
N THR A 5 -10.16 13.92 -28.26
CA THR A 5 -9.24 12.79 -28.34
C THR A 5 -8.14 12.85 -27.25
N ASN A 6 -7.72 14.04 -26.84
CA ASN A 6 -6.77 14.22 -25.74
C ASN A 6 -7.29 13.70 -24.39
N SER A 7 -8.62 13.64 -24.18
CA SER A 7 -9.19 13.09 -22.94
C SER A 7 -9.15 11.57 -22.91
N LEU A 8 -9.20 10.91 -24.06
CA LEU A 8 -9.09 9.45 -24.17
C LEU A 8 -7.65 8.98 -24.06
N GLU A 9 -6.69 9.69 -24.65
CA GLU A 9 -5.25 9.42 -24.51
C GLU A 9 -4.83 9.59 -23.05
N ASN A 10 -5.21 10.67 -22.37
CA ASN A 10 -4.94 10.89 -20.95
C ASN A 10 -5.58 9.83 -20.05
N LEU A 11 -6.76 9.30 -20.37
CA LEU A 11 -7.40 8.20 -19.66
C LEU A 11 -6.65 6.88 -19.87
N THR A 12 -6.14 6.63 -21.08
CA THR A 12 -5.38 5.43 -21.41
C THR A 12 -4.02 5.46 -20.70
N ASP A 13 -3.33 6.59 -20.70
CA ASP A 13 -2.06 6.78 -19.99
C ASP A 13 -2.24 6.66 -18.47
N SER A 14 -3.31 7.21 -17.91
CA SER A 14 -3.66 7.07 -16.48
C SER A 14 -3.96 5.62 -16.12
N LEU A 15 -4.63 4.84 -16.97
CA LEU A 15 -4.90 3.42 -16.76
C LEU A 15 -3.60 2.58 -16.85
N VAL A 16 -2.74 2.88 -17.83
CA VAL A 16 -1.44 2.20 -17.97
C VAL A 16 -0.52 2.50 -16.78
N GLN A 17 -0.50 3.75 -16.30
CA GLN A 17 0.23 4.10 -15.08
C GLN A 17 -0.35 3.40 -13.84
N SER A 18 -1.67 3.34 -13.70
CA SER A 18 -2.33 2.62 -12.61
C SER A 18 -1.98 1.12 -12.59
N LEU A 19 -1.88 0.48 -13.74
CA LEU A 19 -1.49 -0.92 -13.86
C LEU A 19 -0.03 -1.18 -13.47
N ARG A 20 0.84 -0.16 -13.58
CA ARG A 20 2.25 -0.27 -13.20
C ARG A 20 2.47 -0.43 -11.70
N PHE A 21 1.59 0.11 -10.88
CA PHE A 21 1.70 0.16 -9.42
C PHE A 21 0.85 -0.89 -8.69
N ASN A 22 0.18 -1.76 -9.43
CA ASN A 22 -0.64 -2.85 -8.91
C ASN A 22 -0.21 -4.17 -9.53
N ASP A 23 -0.31 -5.26 -8.78
CA ASP A 23 -0.17 -6.60 -9.35
C ASP A 23 -1.40 -6.92 -10.24
N PRO A 24 -1.20 -7.12 -11.56
CA PRO A 24 -2.31 -7.38 -12.47
C PRO A 24 -2.83 -8.83 -12.41
N THR A 25 -2.17 -9.71 -11.69
CA THR A 25 -2.51 -11.15 -11.63
C THR A 25 -3.49 -11.48 -10.51
N VAL A 26 -3.68 -10.57 -9.57
CA VAL A 26 -4.60 -10.70 -8.43
C VAL A 26 -5.63 -9.56 -8.47
N ASP A 27 -6.91 -9.89 -8.50
CA ASP A 27 -7.99 -8.92 -8.50
C ASP A 27 -8.40 -8.51 -7.08
N TYR A 28 -8.84 -7.24 -6.93
CA TYR A 28 -9.49 -6.80 -5.70
C TYR A 28 -10.83 -7.52 -5.55
N PRO A 29 -11.10 -8.18 -4.42
CA PRO A 29 -12.40 -8.77 -4.19
C PRO A 29 -13.48 -7.69 -4.02
N GLU A 30 -14.70 -8.01 -4.44
CA GLU A 30 -15.86 -7.22 -4.06
C GLU A 30 -16.19 -7.49 -2.59
N VAL A 31 -16.28 -6.43 -1.79
CA VAL A 31 -16.60 -6.51 -0.38
C VAL A 31 -18.10 -6.30 -0.20
N GLU A 32 -18.84 -7.38 -0.08
CA GLU A 32 -20.26 -7.33 0.28
C GLU A 32 -20.42 -7.12 1.78
N ARG A 33 -21.50 -6.42 2.17
CA ARG A 33 -21.80 -6.21 3.59
C ARG A 33 -22.09 -7.53 4.26
N ALA A 34 -21.24 -7.95 5.18
CA ALA A 34 -21.42 -9.18 5.94
C ALA A 34 -22.73 -9.16 6.75
N LYS A 35 -23.35 -10.31 6.86
CA LYS A 35 -24.49 -10.54 7.76
C LYS A 35 -24.05 -10.95 9.16
N GLU A 36 -22.77 -11.23 9.35
CA GLU A 36 -22.19 -11.78 10.56
C GLU A 36 -21.24 -10.78 11.17
N ASP A 37 -21.34 -10.62 12.50
CA ASP A 37 -20.51 -9.71 13.28
C ASP A 37 -19.24 -10.45 13.74
N ASP A 38 -18.11 -10.10 13.18
CA ASP A 38 -16.80 -10.66 13.52
C ASP A 38 -15.86 -9.53 13.97
N GLY A 39 -16.35 -8.69 14.87
CA GLY A 39 -15.69 -7.49 15.37
C GLY A 39 -14.26 -7.73 15.86
N VAL A 40 -13.96 -8.93 16.38
CA VAL A 40 -12.60 -9.30 16.80
C VAL A 40 -11.65 -9.36 15.61
N ILE A 41 -12.07 -9.92 14.47
CA ILE A 41 -11.25 -9.96 13.25
C ILE A 41 -11.11 -8.54 12.67
N ALA A 42 -12.17 -7.71 12.73
CA ALA A 42 -12.08 -6.32 12.31
C ALA A 42 -10.98 -5.54 13.05
N GLU A 43 -10.80 -5.80 14.35
CA GLU A 43 -9.75 -5.15 15.16
C GLU A 43 -8.33 -5.48 14.68
N TRP A 44 -8.11 -6.63 14.05
CA TRP A 44 -6.80 -7.02 13.55
C TRP A 44 -6.35 -6.22 12.33
N PHE A 45 -7.28 -5.53 11.65
CA PHE A 45 -6.97 -4.63 10.53
C PHE A 45 -6.62 -3.21 10.97
N TYR A 46 -6.91 -2.80 12.22
CA TYR A 46 -6.63 -1.42 12.63
C TYR A 46 -5.15 -1.02 12.57
N PRO A 47 -4.18 -1.88 12.93
CA PRO A 47 -2.77 -1.52 12.84
C PRO A 47 -2.34 -1.15 11.42
N ILE A 48 -2.80 -1.88 10.40
CA ILE A 48 -2.48 -1.56 9.01
C ILE A 48 -3.36 -0.45 8.45
N TYR A 49 -4.58 -0.25 8.96
CA TYR A 49 -5.50 0.73 8.43
C TYR A 49 -5.05 2.17 8.69
N ALA A 50 -4.93 2.58 9.94
CA ALA A 50 -4.76 3.97 10.32
C ALA A 50 -4.10 4.20 11.68
N GLU A 51 -3.31 3.27 12.19
CA GLU A 51 -2.51 3.53 13.38
C GLU A 51 -1.28 4.38 13.06
N SER A 52 -0.79 5.09 14.08
CA SER A 52 0.39 5.94 13.98
C SER A 52 1.67 5.11 14.04
N ASN A 53 1.81 4.17 13.13
CA ASN A 53 3.00 3.36 12.93
C ASN A 53 3.58 3.63 11.53
N GLU A 54 4.75 3.10 11.24
CA GLU A 54 5.48 3.35 10.00
C GLU A 54 5.02 2.49 8.80
N PHE A 55 4.08 1.56 9.01
CA PHE A 55 3.62 0.61 7.99
C PHE A 55 2.11 0.65 7.76
N SER A 56 1.35 1.56 8.40
CA SER A 56 -0.08 1.68 8.10
C SER A 56 -0.31 2.40 6.77
N GLU A 57 -1.38 2.04 6.07
CA GLU A 57 -1.76 2.67 4.80
C GLU A 57 -1.89 4.20 4.92
N LEU A 58 -2.44 4.69 6.03
CA LEU A 58 -2.52 6.14 6.24
C LEU A 58 -1.14 6.79 6.44
N SER A 59 -0.20 6.09 7.06
CA SER A 59 1.19 6.54 7.17
C SER A 59 1.89 6.53 5.81
N ALA A 60 1.66 5.50 5.00
CA ALA A 60 2.17 5.38 3.65
C ALA A 60 1.65 6.52 2.76
N ILE A 61 0.34 6.79 2.76
CA ILE A 61 -0.26 7.93 2.04
C ILE A 61 0.41 9.25 2.46
N TYR A 62 0.58 9.49 3.76
CA TYR A 62 1.23 10.70 4.25
C TYR A 62 2.69 10.79 3.80
N MET A 63 3.44 9.70 3.92
CA MET A 63 4.84 9.62 3.51
C MET A 63 5.00 9.88 2.01
N TYR A 64 4.31 9.13 1.17
CA TYR A 64 4.40 9.24 -0.29
C TYR A 64 4.00 10.62 -0.80
N THR A 65 2.93 11.21 -0.26
CA THR A 65 2.51 12.58 -0.62
C THR A 65 3.57 13.63 -0.27
N ASN A 66 4.25 13.48 0.87
CA ASN A 66 5.32 14.42 1.24
C ASN A 66 6.56 14.21 0.38
N GLN A 67 6.95 12.96 0.08
CA GLN A 67 8.08 12.64 -0.78
C GLN A 67 7.87 13.14 -2.21
N GLU A 68 6.65 12.95 -2.77
CA GLU A 68 6.23 13.51 -4.06
C GLU A 68 6.46 15.01 -4.13
N ASN A 69 6.08 15.75 -3.09
CA ASN A 69 6.19 17.20 -3.06
C ASN A 69 7.61 17.71 -2.80
N GLN A 70 8.47 16.90 -2.18
CA GLN A 70 9.84 17.31 -1.81
C GLN A 70 10.88 16.96 -2.87
N PHE A 71 10.70 15.87 -3.63
CA PHE A 71 11.74 15.30 -4.50
C PHE A 71 11.23 15.13 -5.92
N GLU A 72 11.52 16.09 -6.78
CA GLU A 72 11.08 16.11 -8.19
C GLU A 72 11.58 14.87 -8.96
N GLU A 73 12.78 14.35 -8.62
CA GLU A 73 13.41 13.22 -9.29
C GLU A 73 12.66 11.88 -9.13
N ILE A 74 11.88 11.75 -8.06
CA ILE A 74 11.12 10.53 -7.74
C ILE A 74 9.61 10.80 -7.68
N LYS A 75 9.17 11.98 -8.05
CA LYS A 75 7.80 12.45 -7.92
C LYS A 75 6.75 11.51 -8.50
N GLU A 76 6.93 11.10 -9.77
CA GLU A 76 5.96 10.23 -10.45
C GLU A 76 5.85 8.86 -9.78
N LEU A 77 6.96 8.32 -9.27
CA LEU A 77 6.98 7.06 -8.55
C LEU A 77 6.20 7.18 -7.23
N MET A 78 6.49 8.23 -6.44
CA MET A 78 5.83 8.46 -5.16
C MET A 78 4.33 8.73 -5.32
N LEU A 79 3.95 9.51 -6.33
CA LEU A 79 2.54 9.74 -6.66
C LEU A 79 1.83 8.43 -7.02
N GLY A 80 2.43 7.61 -7.88
CA GLY A 80 1.82 6.37 -8.35
C GLY A 80 1.60 5.36 -7.23
N ILE A 81 2.60 5.15 -6.37
CA ILE A 81 2.47 4.28 -5.19
C ILE A 81 1.44 4.90 -4.22
N GLY A 82 1.55 6.18 -3.88
CA GLY A 82 0.65 6.85 -2.96
C GLY A 82 -0.83 6.78 -3.37
N MET A 83 -1.14 6.81 -4.67
CA MET A 83 -2.51 6.58 -5.16
C MET A 83 -2.98 5.14 -4.92
N THR A 84 -2.09 4.16 -5.02
CA THR A 84 -2.42 2.76 -4.72
C THR A 84 -2.68 2.59 -3.22
N GLU A 85 -1.90 3.22 -2.34
CA GLU A 85 -2.11 3.22 -0.90
C GLU A 85 -3.47 3.82 -0.49
N MET A 86 -3.92 4.87 -1.19
CA MET A 86 -5.28 5.41 -0.97
C MET A 86 -6.35 4.36 -1.28
N LYS A 87 -6.15 3.53 -2.30
CA LYS A 87 -7.06 2.44 -2.64
C LYS A 87 -7.02 1.32 -1.60
N HIS A 88 -5.82 0.94 -1.14
CA HIS A 88 -5.63 -0.02 -0.06
C HIS A 88 -6.36 0.43 1.20
N TYR A 89 -6.13 1.66 1.65
CA TYR A 89 -6.81 2.27 2.77
C TYR A 89 -8.35 2.19 2.65
N GLY A 90 -8.87 2.52 1.47
CA GLY A 90 -10.31 2.42 1.19
C GLY A 90 -10.83 0.98 1.32
N LYS A 91 -10.13 0.00 0.73
CA LYS A 91 -10.51 -1.41 0.75
C LYS A 91 -10.43 -2.04 2.14
N ILE A 92 -9.43 -1.67 2.93
CA ILE A 92 -9.34 -2.10 4.33
C ILE A 92 -10.49 -1.50 5.15
N GLY A 93 -10.84 -0.23 4.92
CA GLY A 93 -12.01 0.39 5.55
C GLY A 93 -13.34 -0.32 5.21
N GLU A 94 -13.47 -0.83 3.97
CA GLU A 94 -14.64 -1.63 3.55
C GLU A 94 -14.70 -2.97 4.30
N ILE A 95 -13.59 -3.72 4.39
CA ILE A 95 -13.57 -5.01 5.07
C ILE A 95 -13.77 -4.89 6.58
N ILE A 96 -13.20 -3.85 7.22
CA ILE A 96 -13.46 -3.57 8.64
C ILE A 96 -14.95 -3.41 8.90
N LYS A 97 -15.66 -2.65 8.06
CA LYS A 97 -17.13 -2.48 8.19
C LYS A 97 -17.88 -3.77 7.91
N ALA A 98 -17.45 -4.55 6.90
CA ALA A 98 -18.06 -5.81 6.56
C ALA A 98 -17.94 -6.83 7.69
N LEU A 99 -16.85 -6.78 8.46
CA LEU A 99 -16.63 -7.58 9.67
C LEU A 99 -17.31 -7.01 10.94
N GLY A 100 -18.18 -6.00 10.82
CA GLY A 100 -18.88 -5.39 11.95
C GLY A 100 -18.08 -4.36 12.73
N GLY A 101 -16.85 -4.07 12.34
CA GLY A 101 -16.01 -3.07 12.96
C GLY A 101 -16.39 -1.64 12.62
N ARG A 102 -15.80 -0.68 13.33
CA ARG A 102 -15.98 0.75 13.09
C ARG A 102 -14.70 1.36 12.56
N VAL A 103 -14.81 2.06 11.43
CA VAL A 103 -13.71 2.86 10.91
C VAL A 103 -13.55 4.12 11.76
N TYR A 104 -12.39 4.27 12.38
CA TYR A 104 -12.00 5.48 13.11
C TYR A 104 -10.53 5.77 12.87
N GLN A 105 -10.15 7.02 13.08
CA GLN A 105 -8.78 7.48 12.93
C GLN A 105 -8.21 7.93 14.26
N ARG A 106 -7.05 7.41 14.63
CA ARG A 106 -6.21 7.91 15.72
C ARG A 106 -4.81 8.14 15.18
N TYR A 107 -4.72 8.95 14.13
CA TYR A 107 -3.49 9.15 13.40
C TYR A 107 -2.65 10.29 13.96
N ASN A 108 -1.33 10.07 14.04
CA ASN A 108 -0.34 11.06 14.39
C ASN A 108 0.91 10.85 13.50
N SER A 109 1.17 11.79 12.61
CA SER A 109 2.28 11.71 11.64
C SER A 109 3.69 11.81 12.24
N LYS A 110 3.84 12.01 13.56
CA LYS A 110 5.16 12.16 14.21
C LYS A 110 6.08 10.95 14.04
N ASN A 111 5.51 9.78 13.80
CA ASN A 111 6.27 8.54 13.62
C ASN A 111 6.61 8.25 12.16
N VAL A 112 6.22 9.13 11.23
CA VAL A 112 6.48 8.95 9.80
C VAL A 112 7.74 9.69 9.42
N THR A 113 8.72 8.96 8.90
CA THR A 113 9.96 9.49 8.34
C THR A 113 9.80 9.72 6.85
N ILE A 114 10.23 10.87 6.34
CA ILE A 114 10.11 11.24 4.92
C ILE A 114 11.42 10.98 4.15
N GLY A 115 12.57 11.11 4.82
CA GLY A 115 13.90 11.17 4.21
C GLY A 115 14.30 12.62 3.93
N LYS A 116 15.61 12.86 3.77
CA LYS A 116 16.19 14.19 3.49
C LYS A 116 16.71 14.31 2.06
N THR A 117 16.90 13.18 1.41
CA THR A 117 17.36 13.06 0.02
C THR A 117 16.46 12.07 -0.72
N PRO A 118 16.43 12.07 -2.07
CA PRO A 118 15.72 11.07 -2.85
C PRO A 118 16.10 9.62 -2.46
N ARG A 119 17.39 9.36 -2.21
CA ARG A 119 17.87 8.04 -1.78
C ARG A 119 17.32 7.64 -0.41
N GLU A 120 17.38 8.53 0.58
CA GLU A 120 16.81 8.28 1.91
C GLU A 120 15.28 8.08 1.86
N ALA A 121 14.60 8.86 1.02
CA ALA A 121 13.16 8.73 0.81
C ALA A 121 12.79 7.36 0.24
N LEU A 122 13.48 6.91 -0.82
CA LEU A 122 13.30 5.58 -1.42
C LEU A 122 13.59 4.47 -0.41
N GLN A 123 14.68 4.59 0.37
CA GLN A 123 15.04 3.59 1.38
C GLN A 123 14.00 3.51 2.51
N THR A 124 13.48 4.68 2.95
CA THR A 124 12.42 4.75 3.96
C THR A 124 11.14 4.09 3.47
N ALA A 125 10.74 4.39 2.24
CA ALA A 125 9.59 3.78 1.60
C ALA A 125 9.77 2.26 1.47
N PHE A 126 10.90 1.80 0.94
CA PHE A 126 11.21 0.37 0.81
C PHE A 126 11.12 -0.38 2.15
N ASN A 127 11.64 0.20 3.22
CA ASN A 127 11.58 -0.40 4.56
C ASN A 127 10.13 -0.46 5.08
N GLY A 128 9.30 0.51 4.72
CA GLY A 128 7.86 0.52 4.99
C GLY A 128 7.18 -0.68 4.32
N GLU A 129 7.38 -0.87 3.00
CA GLU A 129 6.78 -1.98 2.25
C GLU A 129 7.19 -3.36 2.79
N VAL A 130 8.46 -3.52 3.18
CA VAL A 130 8.92 -4.77 3.84
C VAL A 130 8.09 -5.09 5.08
N LYS A 131 7.83 -4.09 5.93
CA LYS A 131 7.04 -4.26 7.16
C LYS A 131 5.57 -4.50 6.87
N THR A 132 5.02 -3.82 5.88
CA THR A 132 3.65 -4.00 5.42
C THR A 132 3.42 -5.41 4.90
N ILE A 133 4.32 -5.95 4.08
CA ILE A 133 4.29 -7.33 3.59
C ILE A 133 4.31 -8.33 4.76
N GLN A 134 5.21 -8.13 5.73
CA GLN A 134 5.30 -8.98 6.92
C GLN A 134 4.00 -8.96 7.72
N PHE A 135 3.42 -7.78 7.92
CA PHE A 135 2.15 -7.64 8.63
C PHE A 135 1.00 -8.36 7.89
N TYR A 136 0.92 -8.25 6.56
CA TYR A 136 -0.09 -8.98 5.79
C TYR A 136 0.08 -10.49 5.86
N ASP A 137 1.32 -11.00 5.88
CA ASP A 137 1.59 -12.42 6.07
C ASP A 137 1.12 -12.91 7.45
N GLU A 138 1.44 -12.17 8.53
CA GLU A 138 1.00 -12.47 9.90
C GLU A 138 -0.52 -12.40 10.04
N LEU A 139 -1.15 -11.38 9.46
CA LEU A 139 -2.61 -11.19 9.48
C LEU A 139 -3.32 -12.33 8.73
N ARG A 140 -2.80 -12.71 7.56
CA ARG A 140 -3.32 -13.84 6.78
C ARG A 140 -3.28 -15.14 7.60
N ASP A 141 -2.15 -15.42 8.23
CA ASP A 141 -1.96 -16.65 9.00
C ASP A 141 -2.90 -16.67 10.21
N LYS A 142 -3.04 -15.56 10.91
CA LYS A 142 -3.96 -15.41 12.04
C LYS A 142 -5.44 -15.62 11.63
N ILE A 143 -5.86 -15.09 10.48
CA ILE A 143 -7.22 -15.29 9.97
C ILE A 143 -7.43 -16.74 9.51
N ASN A 144 -6.41 -17.38 8.90
CA ASN A 144 -6.46 -18.79 8.53
C ASN A 144 -6.65 -19.71 9.74
N ASP A 145 -6.02 -19.40 10.87
CA ASP A 145 -6.21 -20.16 12.11
C ASP A 145 -7.67 -20.11 12.59
N VAL A 146 -8.31 -18.95 12.52
CA VAL A 146 -9.74 -18.82 12.83
C VAL A 146 -10.59 -19.58 11.82
N ARG A 147 -10.33 -19.42 10.52
CA ARG A 147 -11.04 -20.14 9.46
C ARG A 147 -11.01 -21.64 9.68
N ASN A 148 -9.86 -22.20 10.10
CA ASN A 148 -9.67 -23.63 10.29
C ASN A 148 -10.27 -24.14 11.61
N SER A 149 -10.36 -23.29 12.64
CA SER A 149 -10.89 -23.64 13.97
C SER A 149 -12.39 -23.37 14.14
N SER A 150 -12.95 -22.46 13.32
CA SER A 150 -14.33 -22.02 13.33
C SER A 150 -14.97 -22.24 11.97
N LYS A 151 -16.29 -22.06 11.84
CA LYS A 151 -16.91 -22.04 10.53
C LYS A 151 -16.40 -20.87 9.72
N SER A 152 -15.81 -21.15 8.55
CA SER A 152 -15.48 -20.10 7.59
C SER A 152 -16.74 -19.35 7.18
N THR A 153 -16.69 -18.02 7.20
CA THR A 153 -17.75 -17.16 6.69
C THR A 153 -17.35 -16.59 5.33
N PRO A 154 -18.30 -16.22 4.46
CA PRO A 154 -17.99 -15.55 3.20
C PRO A 154 -17.12 -14.31 3.40
N THR A 155 -17.30 -13.57 4.49
CA THR A 155 -16.50 -12.35 4.79
C THR A 155 -15.06 -12.69 5.14
N ILE A 156 -14.79 -13.79 5.85
CA ILE A 156 -13.43 -14.27 6.14
C ILE A 156 -12.71 -14.62 4.82
N GLU A 157 -13.37 -15.31 3.91
CA GLU A 157 -12.79 -15.65 2.60
C GLU A 157 -12.51 -14.39 1.76
N ILE A 158 -13.38 -13.38 1.81
CA ILE A 158 -13.16 -12.08 1.15
C ILE A 158 -11.98 -11.36 1.81
N ALA A 159 -11.87 -11.37 3.14
CA ALA A 159 -10.77 -10.76 3.86
C ALA A 159 -9.41 -11.38 3.46
N LEU A 160 -9.34 -12.71 3.36
CA LEU A 160 -8.14 -13.42 2.92
C LEU A 160 -7.75 -13.06 1.48
N LYS A 161 -8.72 -13.02 0.55
CA LYS A 161 -8.47 -12.59 -0.83
C LYS A 161 -8.01 -11.13 -0.91
N LEU A 162 -8.57 -10.26 -0.06
CA LEU A 162 -8.13 -8.86 0.01
C LEU A 162 -6.68 -8.77 0.48
N ILE A 163 -6.31 -9.48 1.56
CA ILE A 163 -4.94 -9.51 2.06
C ILE A 163 -3.97 -10.02 0.98
N GLU A 164 -4.34 -11.07 0.24
CA GLU A 164 -3.53 -11.58 -0.87
C GLU A 164 -3.28 -10.51 -1.93
N LYS A 165 -4.33 -9.77 -2.32
CA LYS A 165 -4.22 -8.66 -3.29
C LYS A 165 -3.35 -7.52 -2.78
N LEU A 166 -3.62 -7.03 -1.56
CA LEU A 166 -2.85 -5.94 -0.96
C LEU A 166 -1.36 -6.31 -0.89
N ARG A 167 -1.07 -7.49 -0.34
CA ARG A 167 0.30 -8.00 -0.26
C ARG A 167 0.99 -8.11 -1.62
N ALA A 168 0.28 -8.53 -2.67
CA ALA A 168 0.84 -8.63 -4.01
C ALA A 168 1.21 -7.24 -4.57
N ASP A 169 0.39 -6.23 -4.31
CA ASP A 169 0.68 -4.84 -4.70
C ASP A 169 1.91 -4.30 -3.96
N GLU A 170 2.08 -4.58 -2.64
CA GLU A 170 3.27 -4.16 -1.89
C GLU A 170 4.56 -4.79 -2.43
N VAL A 171 4.50 -6.02 -2.93
CA VAL A 171 5.66 -6.64 -3.61
C VAL A 171 6.02 -5.87 -4.88
N VAL A 172 5.03 -5.39 -5.63
CA VAL A 172 5.28 -4.53 -6.81
C VAL A 172 5.91 -3.20 -6.37
N HIS A 173 5.38 -2.56 -5.32
CA HIS A 173 5.94 -1.31 -4.78
C HIS A 173 7.40 -1.51 -4.35
N GLN A 174 7.69 -2.57 -3.60
CA GLN A 174 9.05 -2.90 -3.17
C GLN A 174 10.01 -3.05 -4.35
N GLN A 175 9.60 -3.73 -5.43
CA GLN A 175 10.43 -3.91 -6.62
C GLN A 175 10.70 -2.57 -7.33
N LEU A 176 9.67 -1.73 -7.49
CA LEU A 176 9.80 -0.41 -8.11
C LEU A 176 10.73 0.51 -7.30
N LEU A 177 10.61 0.50 -5.98
CA LEU A 177 11.48 1.28 -5.09
C LEU A 177 12.93 0.78 -5.17
N GLN A 178 13.14 -0.53 -5.19
CA GLN A 178 14.47 -1.12 -5.34
C GLN A 178 15.10 -0.75 -6.68
N GLU A 179 14.35 -0.82 -7.78
CA GLU A 179 14.82 -0.38 -9.09
C GLU A 179 15.17 1.12 -9.09
N ALA A 180 14.31 1.96 -8.50
CA ALA A 180 14.56 3.39 -8.42
C ALA A 180 15.83 3.71 -7.61
N MET A 181 16.10 2.99 -6.52
CA MET A 181 17.31 3.17 -5.71
C MET A 181 18.60 2.98 -6.50
N THR A 182 18.62 2.15 -7.55
CA THR A 182 19.82 1.98 -8.39
C THR A 182 20.22 3.25 -9.13
N LYS A 183 19.29 4.21 -9.31
CA LYS A 183 19.56 5.52 -9.95
C LYS A 183 20.13 6.55 -8.97
N PHE A 184 20.10 6.24 -7.67
CA PHE A 184 20.58 7.11 -6.59
C PHE A 184 21.56 6.34 -5.71
N PRO A 185 22.78 6.04 -6.18
CA PRO A 185 23.80 5.31 -5.41
C PRO A 185 24.16 6.05 -4.12
N GLU A 186 24.63 5.34 -3.12
CA GLU A 186 25.13 5.93 -1.89
C GLU A 186 26.37 6.79 -2.16
N GLU A 187 26.63 7.79 -1.31
CA GLU A 187 27.76 8.71 -1.54
C GLU A 187 29.12 7.98 -1.59
N GLU A 188 29.27 6.90 -0.85
CA GLU A 188 30.49 6.06 -0.86
C GLU A 188 30.71 5.36 -2.22
N GLU A 189 29.64 4.93 -2.91
CA GLU A 189 29.72 4.31 -4.23
C GLU A 189 30.11 5.33 -5.31
N ARG A 190 29.66 6.59 -5.19
CA ARG A 190 30.04 7.69 -6.09
C ARG A 190 31.53 8.05 -6.03
N ILE A 191 32.17 7.86 -4.86
CA ILE A 191 33.59 8.13 -4.70
C ILE A 191 34.43 7.10 -5.45
N VAL A 192 34.02 5.84 -5.45
CA VAL A 192 34.74 4.75 -6.13
C VAL A 192 34.61 4.85 -7.67
N GLU A 193 33.45 5.24 -8.19
CA GLU A 193 33.26 5.43 -9.64
C GLU A 193 34.05 6.64 -10.19
N ASN A 194 34.25 7.68 -9.39
CA ASN A 194 35.02 8.86 -9.80
C ASN A 194 36.54 8.67 -9.67
N LEU A 195 37.01 7.58 -9.05
CA LEU A 195 38.43 7.25 -8.87
C LEU A 195 38.91 6.11 -9.80
N SER A 196 38.01 5.53 -10.60
CA SER A 196 38.28 4.50 -11.61
C SER A 196 38.25 5.06 -13.02
#